data_1bbc92b2572b3073b443c516c748d319
#
_entry.id   1bbc92b2572b3073b443c516c748d319
#
_cell.length_a   1.000
_cell.length_b   1.000
_cell.length_c   1.000
_cell.angle_alpha   90.00
_cell.angle_beta   90.00
_cell.angle_gamma   90.00
#
_symmetry.space_group_name_H-M   'P 1'
#
loop_
_entity.id
_entity.type
_entity.pdbx_description
1 polymer ?
#
loop_
_entity_poly.entity_id
_entity_poly.type
_entity_poly.pdbx_seq_one_letter_code
_entity_poly.pdbx_strand_id
1 'polypeptide(L)'
;MEEKILKIYKNLGETPLEALTRLRSEFPGYGDLPMTYAGRLDPMAEGELLVLVGEECKKKDDYLGMDKEYEFEMLFGFKTDSYDLLGLSSTENFNKEDLISALAFILENKKGKFVQKYPPFSSKTIKGVPLFKKTKDGDEYDAPERQVEIYEISFLGLREISGKDLSEEIKRRINLVKGDFRQEEVLKKWEENLEGGEDETFLTAKATMSCSSGTYVRSLVNGLSFPAVTFSIKRTRIFRN
;
A
#
# COMPACT_ATOMS: atom_id res chain seq x y z
N MET A 1 -11.23 -11.30 -31.16
CA MET A 1 -10.04 -10.44 -30.94
C MET A 1 -9.82 -10.38 -29.46
N GLU A 2 -8.63 -10.81 -29.00
CA GLU A 2 -8.29 -10.72 -27.58
C GLU A 2 -8.15 -9.25 -27.17
N GLU A 3 -8.66 -8.92 -25.98
CA GLU A 3 -8.54 -7.58 -25.44
C GLU A 3 -7.06 -7.26 -25.19
N LYS A 4 -6.62 -6.08 -25.61
CA LYS A 4 -5.23 -5.61 -25.47
C LYS A 4 -4.99 -4.89 -24.16
N ILE A 5 -6.06 -4.47 -23.49
CA ILE A 5 -6.04 -3.76 -22.21
C ILE A 5 -6.98 -4.50 -21.28
N LEU A 6 -6.43 -5.03 -20.19
CA LEU A 6 -7.17 -5.82 -19.22
C LEU A 6 -7.15 -5.11 -17.86
N LYS A 7 -8.28 -5.13 -17.17
CA LYS A 7 -8.37 -4.81 -15.76
C LYS A 7 -8.47 -6.12 -15.00
N ILE A 8 -7.44 -6.46 -14.26
CA ILE A 8 -7.41 -7.68 -13.45
C ILE A 8 -7.41 -7.33 -11.97
N TYR A 9 -7.78 -8.28 -11.12
CA TYR A 9 -7.63 -8.15 -9.69
C TYR A 9 -6.28 -8.74 -9.26
N LYS A 10 -5.42 -7.91 -8.65
CA LYS A 10 -4.21 -8.36 -7.97
C LYS A 10 -4.56 -8.74 -6.55
N ASN A 11 -4.27 -9.97 -6.15
CA ASN A 11 -4.55 -10.45 -4.80
C ASN A 11 -3.58 -9.87 -3.77
N LEU A 12 -4.00 -9.83 -2.51
CA LEU A 12 -3.12 -9.56 -1.38
C LEU A 12 -1.96 -10.59 -1.36
N GLY A 13 -0.76 -10.13 -1.10
CA GLY A 13 0.46 -10.95 -1.10
C GLY A 13 1.13 -11.09 -2.47
N GLU A 14 0.41 -10.93 -3.57
CA GLU A 14 0.99 -10.96 -4.91
C GLU A 14 1.80 -9.70 -5.21
N THR A 15 2.91 -9.86 -5.91
CA THR A 15 3.52 -8.77 -6.69
C THR A 15 2.76 -8.58 -8.01
N PRO A 16 2.87 -7.42 -8.67
CA PRO A 16 2.28 -7.25 -10.00
C PRO A 16 2.77 -8.27 -11.03
N LEU A 17 4.02 -8.75 -10.92
CA LEU A 17 4.58 -9.77 -11.81
C LEU A 17 3.93 -11.13 -11.59
N GLU A 18 3.69 -11.52 -10.33
CA GLU A 18 2.98 -12.76 -10.01
C GLU A 18 1.54 -12.73 -10.51
N ALA A 19 0.86 -11.57 -10.42
CA ALA A 19 -0.47 -11.40 -10.99
C ALA A 19 -0.47 -11.60 -12.53
N LEU A 20 0.57 -11.13 -13.25
CA LEU A 20 0.72 -11.42 -14.68
C LEU A 20 0.99 -12.91 -14.95
N THR A 21 1.80 -13.56 -14.12
CA THR A 21 2.11 -15.00 -14.24
C THR A 21 0.85 -15.82 -14.04
N ARG A 22 0.02 -15.48 -13.04
CA ARG A 22 -1.28 -16.10 -12.80
C ARG A 22 -2.21 -15.90 -13.99
N LEU A 23 -2.32 -14.66 -14.53
CA LEU A 23 -3.14 -14.37 -15.69
C LEU A 23 -2.76 -15.26 -16.90
N ARG A 24 -1.46 -15.45 -17.16
CA ARG A 24 -0.98 -16.33 -18.24
C ARG A 24 -1.39 -17.78 -18.06
N SER A 25 -1.38 -18.28 -16.82
CA SER A 25 -1.77 -19.66 -16.53
C SER A 25 -3.29 -19.87 -16.64
N GLU A 26 -4.09 -18.87 -16.29
CA GLU A 26 -5.55 -18.91 -16.35
C GLU A 26 -6.07 -18.74 -17.79
N PHE A 27 -5.33 -17.99 -18.64
CA PHE A 27 -5.73 -17.67 -20.01
C PHE A 27 -4.58 -17.98 -21.00
N PRO A 28 -4.47 -19.24 -21.45
CA PRO A 28 -3.36 -19.68 -22.34
C PRO A 28 -3.24 -18.88 -23.64
N GLY A 29 -4.32 -18.27 -24.14
CA GLY A 29 -4.30 -17.38 -25.31
C GLY A 29 -3.38 -16.17 -25.19
N TYR A 30 -3.00 -15.79 -23.96
CA TYR A 30 -2.02 -14.73 -23.69
C TYR A 30 -0.60 -15.25 -23.46
N GLY A 31 -0.37 -16.57 -23.46
CA GLY A 31 0.86 -17.21 -23.00
C GLY A 31 2.16 -16.60 -23.54
N ASP A 32 2.26 -16.45 -24.86
CA ASP A 32 3.48 -15.97 -25.54
C ASP A 32 3.48 -14.47 -25.84
N LEU A 33 2.39 -13.76 -25.53
CA LEU A 33 2.29 -12.34 -25.80
C LEU A 33 3.10 -11.50 -24.77
N PRO A 34 3.78 -10.44 -25.19
CA PRO A 34 4.33 -9.46 -24.26
C PRO A 34 3.23 -8.92 -23.35
N MET A 35 3.53 -8.84 -22.06
CA MET A 35 2.63 -8.24 -21.07
C MET A 35 3.37 -7.29 -20.16
N THR A 36 2.72 -6.19 -19.80
CA THR A 36 3.19 -5.28 -18.75
C THR A 36 1.99 -4.74 -17.97
N TYR A 37 2.26 -4.11 -16.84
CA TYR A 37 1.22 -3.45 -16.04
C TYR A 37 1.47 -1.94 -15.98
N ALA A 38 0.41 -1.16 -15.87
CA ALA A 38 0.47 0.28 -15.67
C ALA A 38 0.00 0.64 -14.26
N GLY A 39 0.91 1.22 -13.47
CA GLY A 39 0.67 1.56 -12.07
C GLY A 39 0.79 0.36 -11.14
N ARG A 40 1.86 0.38 -10.33
CA ARG A 40 2.14 -0.68 -9.36
C ARG A 40 1.11 -0.74 -8.24
N LEU A 41 0.99 -1.93 -7.65
CA LEU A 41 0.48 -2.18 -6.30
C LEU A 41 1.57 -2.90 -5.52
N ASP A 42 1.77 -2.48 -4.27
CA ASP A 42 2.69 -3.15 -3.35
C ASP A 42 2.17 -4.56 -2.99
N PRO A 43 3.01 -5.48 -2.48
CA PRO A 43 2.54 -6.81 -2.06
C PRO A 43 1.40 -6.75 -1.04
N MET A 44 1.46 -5.79 -0.10
CA MET A 44 0.42 -5.59 0.93
C MET A 44 -0.82 -4.85 0.43
N ALA A 45 -0.88 -4.48 -0.85
CA ALA A 45 -2.05 -3.87 -1.48
C ALA A 45 -2.71 -4.85 -2.44
N GLU A 46 -4.03 -4.76 -2.59
CA GLU A 46 -4.83 -5.56 -3.52
C GLU A 46 -5.70 -4.68 -4.42
N GLY A 47 -6.39 -5.27 -5.39
CA GLY A 47 -7.39 -4.58 -6.20
C GLY A 47 -7.03 -4.44 -7.68
N GLU A 48 -7.68 -3.47 -8.33
CA GLU A 48 -7.60 -3.29 -9.79
C GLU A 48 -6.16 -3.02 -10.26
N LEU A 49 -5.68 -3.83 -11.19
CA LEU A 49 -4.39 -3.69 -11.86
C LEU A 49 -4.62 -3.64 -13.37
N LEU A 50 -4.12 -2.58 -14.01
CA LEU A 50 -4.20 -2.42 -15.46
C LEU A 50 -3.05 -3.19 -16.12
N VAL A 51 -3.40 -4.13 -17.01
CA VAL A 51 -2.46 -4.93 -17.77
C VAL A 51 -2.58 -4.60 -19.25
N LEU A 52 -1.44 -4.40 -19.88
CA LEU A 52 -1.31 -4.15 -21.32
C LEU A 52 -0.72 -5.38 -21.98
N VAL A 53 -1.26 -5.78 -23.15
CA VAL A 53 -0.90 -7.00 -23.85
C VAL A 53 -0.47 -6.68 -25.28
N GLY A 54 0.56 -7.37 -25.77
CA GLY A 54 1.05 -7.26 -27.14
C GLY A 54 1.60 -5.87 -27.44
N GLU A 55 1.20 -5.30 -28.55
CA GLU A 55 1.64 -3.97 -29.02
C GLU A 55 1.25 -2.83 -28.06
N GLU A 56 0.21 -3.02 -27.25
CA GLU A 56 -0.22 -2.01 -26.27
C GLU A 56 0.81 -1.80 -25.16
N CYS A 57 1.71 -2.76 -24.94
CA CYS A 57 2.84 -2.60 -24.02
C CYS A 57 3.74 -1.40 -24.35
N LYS A 58 3.84 -1.04 -25.64
CA LYS A 58 4.65 0.10 -26.12
C LYS A 58 4.06 1.45 -25.70
N LYS A 59 2.76 1.49 -25.36
CA LYS A 59 2.03 2.69 -24.93
C LYS A 59 1.90 2.79 -23.41
N LYS A 60 2.69 2.05 -22.66
CA LYS A 60 2.61 2.00 -21.20
C LYS A 60 2.58 3.37 -20.54
N ASP A 61 3.34 4.32 -21.04
CA ASP A 61 3.46 5.66 -20.46
C ASP A 61 2.15 6.44 -20.54
N ASP A 62 1.28 6.17 -21.54
CA ASP A 62 -0.03 6.78 -21.68
C ASP A 62 -0.98 6.37 -20.53
N TYR A 63 -0.71 5.24 -19.88
CA TYR A 63 -1.53 4.67 -18.80
C TYR A 63 -0.95 4.92 -17.41
N LEU A 64 0.31 5.33 -17.28
CA LEU A 64 0.92 5.60 -15.97
C LEU A 64 0.31 6.80 -15.27
N GLY A 65 -0.16 7.78 -16.03
CA GLY A 65 -0.77 9.02 -15.53
C GLY A 65 -2.20 8.90 -15.01
N MET A 66 -2.83 7.72 -15.13
CA MET A 66 -4.24 7.53 -14.70
C MET A 66 -4.42 7.72 -13.20
N ASP A 67 -5.55 8.32 -12.81
CA ASP A 67 -5.96 8.52 -11.43
C ASP A 67 -6.49 7.23 -10.80
N LYS A 68 -6.57 7.20 -9.47
CA LYS A 68 -6.91 6.00 -8.71
C LYS A 68 -7.90 6.32 -7.59
N GLU A 69 -8.74 5.34 -7.31
CA GLU A 69 -9.53 5.28 -6.09
C GLU A 69 -9.03 4.14 -5.20
N TYR A 70 -8.99 4.43 -3.90
CA TYR A 70 -8.57 3.48 -2.88
C TYR A 70 -9.56 3.43 -1.73
N GLU A 71 -9.76 2.23 -1.21
CA GLU A 71 -10.23 1.97 0.13
C GLU A 71 -9.03 1.52 0.95
N PHE A 72 -8.83 2.08 2.13
CA PHE A 72 -7.70 1.73 2.97
C PHE A 72 -8.05 1.77 4.46
N GLU A 73 -7.32 1.00 5.23
CA GLU A 73 -7.44 0.95 6.68
C GLU A 73 -6.11 1.30 7.33
N MET A 74 -6.18 2.02 8.42
CA MET A 74 -5.05 2.47 9.23
C MET A 74 -5.11 1.76 10.58
N LEU A 75 -3.98 1.29 11.09
CA LEU A 75 -3.81 0.77 12.45
C LEU A 75 -3.02 1.80 13.25
N PHE A 76 -3.55 2.20 14.41
CA PHE A 76 -2.93 3.21 15.28
C PHE A 76 -2.13 2.60 16.43
N GLY A 77 -1.15 3.36 16.94
CA GLY A 77 -0.25 2.95 18.01
C GLY A 77 1.04 2.29 17.52
N PHE A 78 1.21 2.20 16.20
CA PHE A 78 2.38 1.58 15.60
C PHE A 78 3.01 2.46 14.51
N LYS A 79 4.32 2.28 14.34
CA LYS A 79 5.09 2.73 13.18
C LYS A 79 5.84 1.55 12.58
N THR A 80 6.15 1.62 11.28
CA THR A 80 7.03 0.64 10.62
C THR A 80 7.96 1.34 9.64
N ASP A 81 9.09 0.72 9.35
CA ASP A 81 10.06 1.24 8.38
C ASP A 81 9.56 1.20 6.93
N SER A 82 8.50 0.43 6.63
CA SER A 82 7.85 0.37 5.31
C SER A 82 6.55 1.17 5.20
N TYR A 83 6.04 1.69 6.34
CA TYR A 83 4.75 2.38 6.48
C TYR A 83 3.51 1.48 6.28
N ASP A 84 3.71 0.15 6.21
CA ASP A 84 2.68 -0.88 6.17
C ASP A 84 3.07 -2.08 7.06
N LEU A 85 2.26 -3.13 7.08
CA LEU A 85 2.49 -4.30 7.94
C LEU A 85 3.75 -5.11 7.58
N LEU A 86 4.32 -4.92 6.40
CA LEU A 86 5.52 -5.65 5.93
C LEU A 86 6.83 -4.96 6.37
N GLY A 87 6.77 -4.12 7.38
CA GLY A 87 7.92 -3.42 7.97
C GLY A 87 8.18 -3.82 9.41
N LEU A 88 9.40 -3.51 9.86
CA LEU A 88 9.80 -3.67 11.26
C LEU A 88 9.01 -2.69 12.12
N SER A 89 8.18 -3.23 13.00
CA SER A 89 7.26 -2.44 13.81
C SER A 89 7.90 -1.88 15.08
N SER A 90 7.38 -0.75 15.51
CA SER A 90 7.58 -0.17 16.85
C SER A 90 6.25 0.36 17.38
N THR A 91 6.09 0.38 18.69
CA THR A 91 4.92 0.95 19.36
C THR A 91 5.15 2.41 19.70
N GLU A 92 4.12 3.23 19.57
CA GLU A 92 4.10 4.63 19.98
C GLU A 92 2.78 4.97 20.68
N ASN A 93 2.88 5.65 21.81
CA ASN A 93 1.69 6.07 22.56
C ASN A 93 0.98 7.24 21.87
N PHE A 94 -0.34 7.27 22.00
CA PHE A 94 -1.18 8.38 21.56
C PHE A 94 -2.43 8.47 22.44
N ASN A 95 -3.10 9.62 22.42
CA ASN A 95 -4.38 9.79 23.09
C ASN A 95 -5.52 9.32 22.17
N LYS A 96 -6.32 8.34 22.62
CA LYS A 96 -7.43 7.75 21.84
C LYS A 96 -8.58 8.76 21.66
N GLU A 97 -8.91 9.55 22.66
CA GLU A 97 -9.97 10.55 22.60
C GLU A 97 -9.63 11.66 21.60
N ASP A 98 -8.39 12.12 21.59
CA ASP A 98 -7.90 13.11 20.63
C ASP A 98 -7.95 12.56 19.21
N LEU A 99 -7.55 11.31 19.00
CA LEU A 99 -7.64 10.65 17.69
C LEU A 99 -9.11 10.59 17.22
N ILE A 100 -10.01 10.07 18.06
CA ILE A 100 -11.42 9.89 17.71
C ILE A 100 -12.07 11.23 17.35
N SER A 101 -11.75 12.29 18.09
CA SER A 101 -12.30 13.62 17.86
C SER A 101 -11.75 14.33 16.61
N ALA A 102 -10.51 14.07 16.25
CA ALA A 102 -9.80 14.84 15.23
C ALA A 102 -9.63 14.13 13.87
N LEU A 103 -9.71 12.79 13.82
CA LEU A 103 -9.29 12.03 12.64
C LEU A 103 -10.06 12.41 11.36
N ALA A 104 -11.38 12.55 11.44
CA ALA A 104 -12.19 12.93 10.29
C ALA A 104 -11.77 14.30 9.72
N PHE A 105 -11.54 15.27 10.60
CA PHE A 105 -11.06 16.59 10.24
C PHE A 105 -9.63 16.56 9.65
N ILE A 106 -8.74 15.76 10.25
CA ILE A 106 -7.36 15.59 9.76
C ILE A 106 -7.37 15.02 8.34
N LEU A 107 -8.19 14.00 8.08
CA LEU A 107 -8.29 13.40 6.75
C LEU A 107 -8.87 14.40 5.75
N GLU A 108 -9.95 15.10 6.09
CA GLU A 108 -10.57 16.11 5.22
C GLU A 108 -9.57 17.19 4.79
N ASN A 109 -8.68 17.62 5.69
CA ASN A 109 -7.65 18.63 5.41
C ASN A 109 -6.48 18.07 4.55
N LYS A 110 -6.49 16.79 4.17
CA LYS A 110 -5.53 16.24 3.20
C LYS A 110 -5.97 16.41 1.74
N LYS A 111 -7.18 16.96 1.48
CA LYS A 111 -7.61 17.29 0.12
C LYS A 111 -6.74 18.36 -0.51
N GLY A 112 -6.61 18.30 -1.84
CA GLY A 112 -5.87 19.26 -2.65
C GLY A 112 -4.45 18.80 -2.98
N LYS A 113 -3.65 19.74 -3.46
CA LYS A 113 -2.27 19.52 -3.93
C LYS A 113 -1.28 19.65 -2.78
N PHE A 114 -0.37 18.68 -2.69
CA PHE A 114 0.74 18.74 -1.74
C PHE A 114 1.95 17.97 -2.25
N VAL A 115 3.08 18.17 -1.60
CA VAL A 115 4.31 17.44 -1.88
C VAL A 115 4.39 16.23 -0.96
N GLN A 116 4.55 15.04 -1.54
CA GLN A 116 4.65 13.78 -0.83
C GLN A 116 6.02 13.14 -1.06
N LYS A 117 6.69 12.69 0.01
CA LYS A 117 7.88 11.86 -0.09
C LYS A 117 7.51 10.44 -0.49
N TYR A 118 8.34 9.83 -1.32
CA TYR A 118 8.21 8.41 -1.64
C TYR A 118 8.48 7.56 -0.39
N PRO A 119 7.71 6.49 -0.16
CA PRO A 119 7.98 5.60 0.97
C PRO A 119 9.32 4.86 0.75
N PRO A 120 10.03 4.50 1.85
CA PRO A 120 11.36 3.88 1.78
C PRO A 120 11.42 2.63 0.91
N PHE A 121 10.47 1.72 1.11
CA PHE A 121 10.35 0.48 0.32
C PHE A 121 9.50 0.69 -0.93
N SER A 122 9.94 1.58 -1.83
CA SER A 122 9.31 1.80 -3.14
C SER A 122 10.25 1.44 -4.28
N SER A 123 9.67 1.24 -5.47
CA SER A 123 10.44 0.98 -6.70
C SER A 123 10.95 2.24 -7.39
N LYS A 124 10.73 3.42 -6.80
CA LYS A 124 11.33 4.67 -7.29
C LYS A 124 12.85 4.55 -7.22
N THR A 125 13.54 5.00 -8.30
CA THR A 125 15.00 4.94 -8.37
C THR A 125 15.66 6.28 -8.06
N ILE A 126 16.81 6.22 -7.39
CA ILE A 126 17.76 7.31 -7.23
C ILE A 126 19.06 6.86 -7.91
N LYS A 127 19.53 7.59 -8.93
CA LYS A 127 20.74 7.24 -9.70
C LYS A 127 20.71 5.79 -10.21
N GLY A 128 19.53 5.31 -10.67
CA GLY A 128 19.36 3.96 -11.21
C GLY A 128 19.14 2.86 -10.17
N VAL A 129 19.28 3.14 -8.86
CA VAL A 129 19.09 2.16 -7.78
C VAL A 129 17.72 2.37 -7.14
N PRO A 130 16.86 1.32 -7.05
CA PRO A 130 15.55 1.41 -6.38
C PRO A 130 15.67 1.75 -4.89
N LEU A 131 14.72 2.54 -4.36
CA LEU A 131 14.68 2.92 -2.95
C LEU A 131 14.63 1.70 -2.03
N PHE A 132 13.81 0.69 -2.36
CA PHE A 132 13.71 -0.53 -1.54
C PHE A 132 15.06 -1.23 -1.36
N LYS A 133 15.93 -1.18 -2.38
CA LYS A 133 17.28 -1.76 -2.29
C LYS A 133 18.17 -0.91 -1.38
N LYS A 134 18.18 0.41 -1.59
CA LYS A 134 18.93 1.35 -0.74
C LYS A 134 18.53 1.24 0.73
N THR A 135 17.22 1.18 1.01
CA THR A 135 16.71 1.02 2.37
C THR A 135 17.14 -0.31 2.98
N LYS A 136 17.06 -1.42 2.21
CA LYS A 136 17.49 -2.75 2.66
C LYS A 136 19.00 -2.79 2.95
N ASP A 137 19.80 -2.10 2.15
CA ASP A 137 21.26 -2.03 2.29
C ASP A 137 21.71 -1.04 3.40
N GLY A 138 20.77 -0.30 4.01
CA GLY A 138 21.05 0.68 5.07
C GLY A 138 21.65 1.99 4.55
N ASP A 139 21.57 2.25 3.25
CA ASP A 139 22.08 3.48 2.65
C ASP A 139 21.30 4.70 3.16
N GLU A 140 22.01 5.77 3.50
CA GLU A 140 21.39 7.08 3.71
C GLU A 140 21.07 7.75 2.37
N TYR A 141 19.87 8.32 2.27
CA TYR A 141 19.44 9.09 1.10
C TYR A 141 18.34 10.10 1.45
N ASP A 142 18.31 11.20 0.74
CA ASP A 142 17.15 12.08 0.76
C ASP A 142 16.03 11.44 -0.07
N ALA A 143 14.90 11.15 0.58
CA ALA A 143 13.76 10.57 -0.11
C ALA A 143 13.25 11.55 -1.17
N PRO A 144 13.16 11.13 -2.46
CA PRO A 144 12.64 12.00 -3.49
C PRO A 144 11.19 12.36 -3.20
N GLU A 145 10.80 13.51 -3.70
CA GLU A 145 9.47 14.07 -3.51
C GLU A 145 8.69 14.09 -4.83
N ARG A 146 7.38 14.13 -4.71
CA ARG A 146 6.47 14.28 -5.84
C ARG A 146 5.27 15.14 -5.45
N GLN A 147 4.86 16.04 -6.32
CA GLN A 147 3.57 16.70 -6.20
C GLN A 147 2.46 15.71 -6.53
N VAL A 148 1.49 15.60 -5.65
CA VAL A 148 0.29 14.76 -5.79
C VAL A 148 -0.95 15.57 -5.41
N GLU A 149 -2.12 15.04 -5.73
CA GLU A 149 -3.40 15.67 -5.41
C GLU A 149 -4.38 14.62 -4.90
N ILE A 150 -5.03 14.91 -3.79
CA ILE A 150 -6.19 14.17 -3.30
C ILE A 150 -7.43 14.95 -3.70
N TYR A 151 -8.26 14.38 -4.56
CA TYR A 151 -9.50 15.00 -5.02
C TYR A 151 -10.58 14.91 -3.96
N GLU A 152 -10.77 13.69 -3.45
CA GLU A 152 -11.72 13.40 -2.38
C GLU A 152 -11.08 12.40 -1.39
N ILE A 153 -11.40 12.57 -0.13
CA ILE A 153 -11.10 11.62 0.93
C ILE A 153 -12.26 11.62 1.92
N SER A 154 -12.69 10.42 2.33
CA SER A 154 -13.83 10.26 3.24
C SER A 154 -13.47 9.28 4.34
N PHE A 155 -13.65 9.69 5.57
CA PHE A 155 -13.59 8.82 6.74
C PHE A 155 -14.85 7.96 6.80
N LEU A 156 -14.69 6.64 6.94
CA LEU A 156 -15.79 5.68 6.96
C LEU A 156 -16.13 5.17 8.36
N GLY A 157 -15.21 5.28 9.31
CA GLY A 157 -15.45 4.87 10.68
C GLY A 157 -14.21 4.28 11.37
N LEU A 158 -14.35 4.11 12.67
CA LEU A 158 -13.40 3.43 13.55
C LEU A 158 -13.87 2.01 13.83
N ARG A 159 -12.92 1.13 14.06
CA ARG A 159 -13.16 -0.24 14.52
C ARG A 159 -12.13 -0.59 15.60
N GLU A 160 -12.59 -1.29 16.60
CA GLU A 160 -11.72 -1.93 17.58
C GLU A 160 -11.39 -3.36 17.14
N ILE A 161 -10.17 -3.79 17.41
CA ILE A 161 -9.68 -5.14 17.15
C ILE A 161 -8.91 -5.62 18.37
N SER A 162 -9.17 -6.85 18.84
CA SER A 162 -8.41 -7.45 19.94
C SER A 162 -6.95 -7.70 19.52
N GLY A 163 -6.02 -7.68 20.47
CA GLY A 163 -4.62 -7.97 20.18
C GLY A 163 -4.43 -9.37 19.61
N LYS A 164 -5.23 -10.34 20.04
CA LYS A 164 -5.25 -11.68 19.48
C LYS A 164 -5.61 -11.67 18.00
N ASP A 165 -6.76 -11.08 17.63
CA ASP A 165 -7.23 -11.04 16.24
C ASP A 165 -6.29 -10.20 15.37
N LEU A 166 -5.69 -9.13 15.92
CA LEU A 166 -4.71 -8.29 15.26
C LEU A 166 -3.46 -9.09 14.92
N SER A 167 -2.91 -9.84 15.88
CA SER A 167 -1.73 -10.69 15.69
C SER A 167 -1.98 -11.76 14.62
N GLU A 168 -3.13 -12.44 14.69
CA GLU A 168 -3.52 -13.46 13.71
C GLU A 168 -3.65 -12.87 12.30
N GLU A 169 -4.28 -11.70 12.17
CA GLU A 169 -4.48 -11.05 10.87
C GLU A 169 -3.17 -10.52 10.29
N ILE A 170 -2.29 -9.93 11.09
CA ILE A 170 -0.95 -9.50 10.65
C ILE A 170 -0.15 -10.72 10.14
N LYS A 171 -0.11 -11.79 10.91
CA LYS A 171 0.58 -13.03 10.55
C LYS A 171 0.02 -13.63 9.26
N ARG A 172 -1.28 -13.71 9.13
CA ARG A 172 -1.96 -14.19 7.94
C ARG A 172 -1.55 -13.37 6.70
N ARG A 173 -1.59 -12.04 6.79
CA ARG A 173 -1.28 -11.14 5.65
C ARG A 173 0.17 -11.24 5.24
N ILE A 174 1.11 -11.23 6.18
CA ILE A 174 2.54 -11.31 5.89
C ILE A 174 2.89 -12.65 5.24
N ASN A 175 2.30 -13.75 5.70
CA ASN A 175 2.53 -15.10 5.16
C ASN A 175 1.99 -15.30 3.74
N LEU A 176 1.09 -14.43 3.24
CA LEU A 176 0.68 -14.44 1.85
C LEU A 176 1.74 -13.89 0.89
N VAL A 177 2.68 -13.08 1.40
CA VAL A 177 3.72 -12.45 0.57
C VAL A 177 4.80 -13.47 0.26
N LYS A 178 5.08 -13.64 -1.04
CA LYS A 178 6.14 -14.54 -1.53
C LYS A 178 7.42 -13.76 -1.83
N GLY A 179 8.55 -14.47 -1.83
CA GLY A 179 9.86 -13.87 -2.06
C GLY A 179 10.50 -13.34 -0.77
N ASP A 180 11.65 -12.71 -0.90
CA ASP A 180 12.44 -12.17 0.23
C ASP A 180 12.03 -10.73 0.57
N PHE A 181 11.13 -10.61 1.53
CA PHE A 181 10.67 -9.34 2.11
C PHE A 181 10.93 -9.25 3.63
N ARG A 182 11.91 -9.98 4.15
CA ARG A 182 12.27 -10.04 5.59
C ARG A 182 11.12 -10.55 6.47
N GLN A 183 10.26 -11.42 5.95
CA GLN A 183 9.03 -11.83 6.65
C GLN A 183 9.29 -12.38 8.05
N GLU A 184 10.32 -13.22 8.23
CA GLU A 184 10.66 -13.81 9.53
C GLU A 184 11.02 -12.72 10.56
N GLU A 185 11.86 -11.77 10.19
CA GLU A 185 12.26 -10.65 11.05
C GLU A 185 11.08 -9.72 11.36
N VAL A 186 10.25 -9.43 10.34
CA VAL A 186 9.06 -8.61 10.47
C VAL A 186 8.04 -9.27 11.41
N LEU A 187 7.74 -10.56 11.21
CA LEU A 187 6.82 -11.32 12.08
C LEU A 187 7.30 -11.36 13.52
N LYS A 188 8.58 -11.64 13.73
CA LYS A 188 9.18 -11.63 15.07
C LYS A 188 8.99 -10.27 15.74
N LYS A 189 9.21 -9.17 15.00
CA LYS A 189 9.07 -7.82 15.55
C LYS A 189 7.61 -7.46 15.89
N TRP A 190 6.66 -7.92 15.09
CA TRP A 190 5.23 -7.78 15.42
C TRP A 190 4.84 -8.62 16.64
N GLU A 191 5.33 -9.87 16.74
CA GLU A 191 5.10 -10.73 17.92
C GLU A 191 5.65 -10.08 19.19
N GLU A 192 6.89 -9.56 19.19
CA GLU A 192 7.47 -8.84 20.31
C GLU A 192 6.64 -7.63 20.75
N ASN A 193 6.12 -6.85 19.81
CA ASN A 193 5.35 -5.64 20.10
C ASN A 193 3.88 -5.90 20.51
N LEU A 194 3.37 -7.10 20.30
CA LEU A 194 2.02 -7.54 20.70
C LEU A 194 2.06 -8.54 21.86
N GLU A 195 3.23 -8.93 22.36
CA GLU A 195 3.39 -9.87 23.46
C GLU A 195 2.70 -9.35 24.74
N GLY A 196 1.85 -10.19 25.33
CA GLY A 196 1.08 -9.83 26.53
C GLY A 196 -0.11 -8.89 26.29
N GLY A 197 -0.35 -8.50 25.03
CA GLY A 197 -1.45 -7.62 24.63
C GLY A 197 -2.64 -8.34 24.00
N GLU A 198 -2.81 -9.65 24.19
CA GLU A 198 -3.86 -10.45 23.54
C GLU A 198 -5.28 -9.93 23.86
N ASP A 199 -5.49 -9.49 25.10
CA ASP A 199 -6.75 -8.94 25.60
C ASP A 199 -6.85 -7.42 25.44
N GLU A 200 -5.79 -6.75 24.98
CA GLU A 200 -5.83 -5.32 24.67
C GLU A 200 -6.67 -5.03 23.44
N THR A 201 -7.14 -3.80 23.35
CA THR A 201 -7.92 -3.32 22.21
C THR A 201 -7.16 -2.25 21.45
N PHE A 202 -6.96 -2.50 20.16
CA PHE A 202 -6.32 -1.60 19.21
C PHE A 202 -7.36 -0.92 18.32
N LEU A 203 -7.06 0.30 17.88
CA LEU A 203 -7.93 1.06 17.00
C LEU A 203 -7.47 0.96 15.55
N THR A 204 -8.43 0.69 14.67
CA THR A 204 -8.26 0.87 13.23
C THR A 204 -9.27 1.90 12.72
N ALA A 205 -8.93 2.53 11.60
CA ALA A 205 -9.83 3.45 10.92
C ALA A 205 -9.86 3.18 9.43
N LYS A 206 -11.06 3.18 8.86
CA LYS A 206 -11.28 2.97 7.42
C LYS A 206 -11.58 4.28 6.71
N ALA A 207 -11.00 4.44 5.53
CA ALA A 207 -11.22 5.60 4.68
C ALA A 207 -11.21 5.21 3.21
N THR A 208 -11.82 6.08 2.37
CA THR A 208 -11.70 6.03 0.91
C THR A 208 -11.03 7.30 0.41
N MET A 209 -10.34 7.24 -0.71
CA MET A 209 -9.87 8.42 -1.42
C MET A 209 -9.82 8.24 -2.92
N SER A 210 -10.02 9.35 -3.66
CA SER A 210 -9.67 9.50 -5.06
C SER A 210 -8.49 10.46 -5.19
N CYS A 211 -7.51 10.12 -6.01
CA CYS A 211 -6.25 10.86 -6.06
C CYS A 211 -5.53 10.75 -7.40
N SER A 212 -4.62 11.69 -7.63
CA SER A 212 -3.76 11.72 -8.79
C SER A 212 -2.79 10.52 -8.82
N SER A 213 -2.32 10.22 -10.01
CA SER A 213 -1.26 9.23 -10.22
C SER A 213 -0.03 9.51 -9.36
N GLY A 214 0.51 8.43 -8.78
CA GLY A 214 1.74 8.48 -7.98
C GLY A 214 1.53 8.84 -6.51
N THR A 215 0.28 8.98 -6.07
CA THR A 215 -0.05 9.08 -4.64
C THR A 215 0.19 7.74 -3.95
N TYR A 216 0.89 7.78 -2.82
CA TYR A 216 1.14 6.63 -1.95
C TYR A 216 0.29 6.71 -0.69
N VAL A 217 -0.64 5.75 -0.53
CA VAL A 217 -1.45 5.62 0.70
C VAL A 217 -0.55 5.48 1.92
N ARG A 218 0.50 4.70 1.83
CA ARG A 218 1.46 4.47 2.93
C ARG A 218 2.11 5.77 3.43
N SER A 219 2.54 6.63 2.51
CA SER A 219 3.12 7.93 2.89
C SER A 219 2.07 8.88 3.46
N LEU A 220 0.82 8.82 2.98
CA LEU A 220 -0.28 9.59 3.55
C LEU A 220 -0.53 9.19 5.01
N VAL A 221 -0.67 7.89 5.28
CA VAL A 221 -0.94 7.35 6.62
C VAL A 221 0.21 7.64 7.58
N ASN A 222 1.46 7.41 7.14
CA ASN A 222 2.63 7.70 7.97
C ASN A 222 2.78 9.20 8.29
N GLY A 223 2.27 10.08 7.43
CA GLY A 223 2.28 11.55 7.62
C GLY A 223 1.09 12.11 8.42
N LEU A 224 0.30 11.27 9.08
CA LEU A 224 -0.72 11.72 10.02
C LEU A 224 -0.10 12.21 11.33
N SER A 225 -0.85 13.01 12.07
CA SER A 225 -0.43 13.55 13.38
C SER A 225 -0.41 12.49 14.50
N PHE A 226 -0.95 11.31 14.24
CA PHE A 226 -0.97 10.18 15.15
C PHE A 226 -0.09 9.05 14.61
N PRO A 227 0.54 8.24 15.47
CA PRO A 227 1.29 7.08 15.04
C PRO A 227 0.34 6.08 14.37
N ALA A 228 0.57 5.84 13.08
CA ALA A 228 -0.25 4.93 12.28
C ALA A 228 0.59 4.21 11.23
N VAL A 229 0.16 2.99 10.91
CA VAL A 229 0.63 2.21 9.77
C VAL A 229 -0.54 1.86 8.87
N THR A 230 -0.27 1.66 7.61
CA THR A 230 -1.28 1.17 6.68
C THR A 230 -1.55 -0.30 6.94
N PHE A 231 -2.77 -0.60 7.40
CA PHE A 231 -3.22 -1.96 7.72
C PHE A 231 -3.71 -2.71 6.48
N SER A 232 -4.46 -2.03 5.62
CA SER A 232 -4.88 -2.56 4.32
C SER A 232 -4.99 -1.48 3.26
N ILE A 233 -4.77 -1.87 2.00
CA ILE A 233 -5.00 -1.03 0.81
C ILE A 233 -5.72 -1.87 -0.23
N LYS A 234 -6.84 -1.35 -0.72
CA LYS A 234 -7.55 -1.90 -1.87
C LYS A 234 -7.72 -0.82 -2.92
N ARG A 235 -7.12 -0.99 -4.09
CA ARG A 235 -7.38 -0.11 -5.22
C ARG A 235 -8.69 -0.52 -5.88
N THR A 236 -9.70 0.33 -5.74
CA THR A 236 -11.06 0.05 -6.21
C THR A 236 -11.27 0.44 -7.66
N ARG A 237 -10.49 1.43 -8.16
CA ARG A 237 -10.66 1.94 -9.52
C ARG A 237 -9.39 2.59 -10.07
N ILE A 238 -9.19 2.47 -11.40
CA ILE A 238 -8.25 3.25 -12.20
C ILE A 238 -9.07 4.00 -13.26
N PHE A 239 -8.88 5.33 -13.37
CA PHE A 239 -9.68 6.18 -14.24
C PHE A 239 -8.85 7.36 -14.80
N ARG A 240 -9.41 8.09 -15.74
CA ARG A 240 -8.92 9.42 -16.16
C ARG A 240 -9.93 10.45 -15.70
N ASN A 241 -9.45 11.49 -15.08
CA ASN A 241 -10.25 12.69 -14.77
C ASN A 241 -10.35 13.57 -15.99
#